data_345e12de5eaae53d0e7c6e1c7ad0b784
#
_entry.id   345e12de5eaae53d0e7c6e1c7ad0b784
#
_cell.length_a   1.000
_cell.length_b   1.000
_cell.length_c   1.000
_cell.angle_alpha   90.00
_cell.angle_beta   90.00
_cell.angle_gamma   90.00
#
_symmetry.space_group_name_H-M   'P 1'
#
loop_
_entity.id
_entity.type
_entity.pdbx_description
1 polymer ?
#
loop_
_entity_poly.entity_id
_entity_poly.type
_entity_poly.pdbx_seq_one_letter_code
_entity_poly.pdbx_strand_id
1 'polypeptide(L)'
;LRKQMAEQPRTSEGGFWHKLRYPHQMWLDGIFMASPYLVQYGSTFQEPALYDEAMKQILLIARKTYDPTTGLYYHGWDESREQKWANPETGCSPNFWSRSIGWYGAALVDVLDYLPQETTGRDSVMQILQGLAKTLVKYQDPQSGTWYQVTDQGAREGNYLESSATALFIYTLAKAVNKGYIGKDYIQPTRKAFDGMVKTFT
;
A
#
# COMPACT_ATOMS: atom_id res chain seq x y z
N LEU A 1 -3.70 17.58 -13.61
CA LEU A 1 -2.99 16.53 -12.86
C LEU A 1 -1.55 16.34 -13.35
N ARG A 2 -1.29 16.07 -14.65
CA ARG A 2 0.08 15.78 -15.15
C ARG A 2 1.10 16.88 -14.76
N LYS A 3 0.74 18.17 -14.94
CA LYS A 3 1.56 19.31 -14.52
C LYS A 3 1.76 19.33 -12.99
N GLN A 4 0.70 19.14 -12.20
CA GLN A 4 0.78 19.10 -10.75
C GLN A 4 1.72 17.99 -10.26
N MET A 5 1.67 16.80 -10.88
CA MET A 5 2.58 15.70 -10.52
C MET A 5 4.04 16.02 -10.83
N ALA A 6 4.31 16.75 -11.91
CA ALA A 6 5.67 17.19 -12.25
C ALA A 6 6.22 18.20 -11.23
N GLU A 7 5.35 19.05 -10.69
CA GLU A 7 5.68 20.13 -9.74
C GLU A 7 5.58 19.71 -8.26
N GLN A 8 5.12 18.46 -7.99
CA GLN A 8 4.97 17.97 -6.60
C GLN A 8 6.33 17.99 -5.88
N PRO A 9 6.44 18.65 -4.72
CA PRO A 9 7.65 18.62 -3.91
C PRO A 9 8.09 17.20 -3.56
N ARG A 10 9.40 17.04 -3.36
CA ARG A 10 10.02 15.73 -3.20
C ARG A 10 10.95 15.69 -1.99
N THR A 11 11.11 14.51 -1.44
CA THR A 11 12.19 14.18 -0.52
C THR A 11 13.54 14.23 -1.24
N SER A 12 14.65 14.19 -0.52
CA SER A 12 16.01 14.19 -1.08
C SER A 12 16.24 12.98 -2.01
N GLU A 13 15.57 11.85 -1.77
CA GLU A 13 15.62 10.67 -2.62
C GLU A 13 14.58 10.71 -3.77
N GLY A 14 13.81 11.79 -3.90
CA GLY A 14 12.86 12.04 -4.97
C GLY A 14 11.46 11.45 -4.75
N GLY A 15 11.14 11.01 -3.54
CA GLY A 15 9.77 10.61 -3.17
C GLY A 15 8.84 11.81 -3.11
N PHE A 16 7.61 11.68 -3.60
CA PHE A 16 6.62 12.74 -3.51
C PHE A 16 6.24 13.02 -2.05
N TRP A 17 6.24 14.28 -1.64
CA TRP A 17 5.57 14.63 -0.39
C TRP A 17 4.09 14.24 -0.48
N HIS A 18 3.59 13.63 0.58
CA HIS A 18 2.19 13.22 0.61
C HIS A 18 1.22 14.37 0.38
N LYS A 19 1.50 15.54 0.97
CA LYS A 19 0.77 16.81 0.77
C LYS A 19 1.71 17.98 0.98
N LEU A 20 1.41 19.13 0.36
CA LEU A 20 2.19 20.35 0.55
C LEU A 20 2.31 20.77 2.03
N ARG A 21 1.26 20.56 2.83
CA ARG A 21 1.23 20.86 4.26
C ARG A 21 1.95 19.83 5.13
N TYR A 22 2.45 18.75 4.54
CA TYR A 22 3.22 17.70 5.20
C TYR A 22 4.58 17.56 4.50
N PRO A 23 5.48 18.57 4.68
CA PRO A 23 6.76 18.58 4.00
C PRO A 23 7.60 17.37 4.44
N HIS A 24 8.43 16.88 3.54
CA HIS A 24 9.36 15.76 3.76
C HIS A 24 8.72 14.41 4.08
N GLN A 25 7.38 14.27 3.98
CA GLN A 25 6.70 13.05 4.36
C GLN A 25 6.20 12.27 3.14
N MET A 26 6.45 10.97 3.13
CA MET A 26 5.78 10.00 2.27
C MET A 26 4.82 9.14 3.09
N TRP A 27 3.64 8.91 2.56
CA TRP A 27 2.66 8.00 3.16
C TRP A 27 2.24 6.95 2.13
N LEU A 28 1.92 5.74 2.60
CA LEU A 28 1.42 4.66 1.72
C LEU A 28 0.19 5.10 0.92
N ASP A 29 -0.69 5.91 1.52
CA ASP A 29 -1.88 6.50 0.88
C ASP A 29 -1.51 7.29 -0.39
N GLY A 30 -0.42 8.06 -0.32
CA GLY A 30 0.07 8.86 -1.45
C GLY A 30 0.46 8.03 -2.66
N ILE A 31 0.86 6.79 -2.46
CA ILE A 31 1.20 5.87 -3.55
C ILE A 31 -0.03 5.56 -4.39
N PHE A 32 -1.18 5.30 -3.76
CA PHE A 32 -2.44 5.08 -4.48
C PHE A 32 -2.89 6.34 -5.24
N MET A 33 -2.71 7.51 -4.64
CA MET A 33 -3.11 8.77 -5.27
C MET A 33 -2.29 9.13 -6.51
N ALA A 34 -1.03 8.68 -6.58
CA ALA A 34 -0.10 9.06 -7.65
C ALA A 34 0.21 7.92 -8.63
N SER A 35 0.64 6.75 -8.14
CA SER A 35 1.26 5.74 -8.99
C SER A 35 0.33 5.09 -10.01
N PRO A 36 -0.93 4.70 -9.68
CA PRO A 36 -1.87 4.21 -10.69
C PRO A 36 -2.18 5.23 -11.78
N TYR A 37 -2.33 6.52 -11.40
CA TYR A 37 -2.52 7.60 -12.36
C TYR A 37 -1.32 7.73 -13.30
N LEU A 38 -0.09 7.70 -12.77
CA LEU A 38 1.11 7.84 -13.58
C LEU A 38 1.25 6.73 -14.62
N VAL A 39 1.05 5.48 -14.21
CA VAL A 39 1.18 4.35 -15.15
C VAL A 39 0.05 4.32 -16.18
N GLN A 40 -1.18 4.64 -15.78
CA GLN A 40 -2.31 4.72 -16.70
C GLN A 40 -2.11 5.86 -17.70
N TYR A 41 -1.66 7.03 -17.25
CA TYR A 41 -1.35 8.16 -18.12
C TYR A 41 -0.21 7.82 -19.07
N GLY A 42 0.89 7.24 -18.55
CA GLY A 42 2.04 6.80 -19.36
C GLY A 42 1.66 5.81 -20.44
N SER A 43 0.78 4.84 -20.12
CA SER A 43 0.25 3.88 -21.08
C SER A 43 -0.62 4.54 -22.14
N THR A 44 -1.51 5.45 -21.72
CA THR A 44 -2.48 6.10 -22.63
C THR A 44 -1.81 7.08 -23.59
N PHE A 45 -0.82 7.84 -23.11
CA PHE A 45 -0.19 8.91 -23.87
C PHE A 45 1.24 8.60 -24.32
N GLN A 46 1.66 7.33 -24.16
CA GLN A 46 3.00 6.86 -24.58
C GLN A 46 4.16 7.63 -23.93
N GLU A 47 4.04 7.90 -22.61
CA GLU A 47 5.06 8.51 -21.78
C GLU A 47 5.74 7.47 -20.85
N PRO A 48 6.65 6.61 -21.34
CA PRO A 48 7.21 5.48 -20.56
C PRO A 48 8.02 5.93 -19.34
N ALA A 49 8.59 7.13 -19.32
CA ALA A 49 9.25 7.68 -18.13
C ALA A 49 8.36 7.76 -16.88
N LEU A 50 7.04 7.74 -17.06
CA LEU A 50 6.09 7.72 -15.94
C LEU A 50 6.01 6.35 -15.27
N TYR A 51 6.37 5.27 -15.95
CA TYR A 51 6.51 3.95 -15.34
C TYR A 51 7.68 3.97 -14.35
N ASP A 52 8.83 4.50 -14.75
CA ASP A 52 10.01 4.61 -13.88
C ASP A 52 9.72 5.48 -12.65
N GLU A 53 8.97 6.56 -12.84
CA GLU A 53 8.54 7.42 -11.73
C GLU A 53 7.63 6.65 -10.75
N ALA A 54 6.63 5.94 -11.25
CA ALA A 54 5.73 5.16 -10.40
C ALA A 54 6.50 4.07 -9.65
N MET A 55 7.41 3.34 -10.32
CA MET A 55 8.27 2.33 -9.71
C MET A 55 9.14 2.92 -8.60
N LYS A 56 9.76 4.08 -8.86
CA LYS A 56 10.57 4.79 -7.87
C LYS A 56 9.77 5.09 -6.60
N GLN A 57 8.55 5.62 -6.74
CA GLN A 57 7.70 5.97 -5.60
C GLN A 57 7.33 4.73 -4.77
N ILE A 58 6.90 3.66 -5.43
CA ILE A 58 6.50 2.39 -4.78
C ILE A 58 7.68 1.75 -4.06
N LEU A 59 8.83 1.62 -4.73
CA LEU A 59 9.99 0.94 -4.16
C LEU A 59 10.68 1.77 -3.07
N LEU A 60 10.66 3.10 -3.20
CA LEU A 60 11.23 3.98 -2.17
C LEU A 60 10.47 3.84 -0.85
N ILE A 61 9.14 3.99 -0.87
CA ILE A 61 8.37 3.90 0.37
C ILE A 61 8.43 2.48 0.96
N ALA A 62 8.41 1.43 0.11
CA ALA A 62 8.58 0.07 0.59
C ALA A 62 9.88 -0.11 1.38
N ARG A 63 10.99 0.37 0.83
CA ARG A 63 12.30 0.30 1.49
C ARG A 63 12.35 1.06 2.82
N LYS A 64 11.61 2.19 2.91
CA LYS A 64 11.60 3.04 4.11
C LYS A 64 10.68 2.52 5.20
N THR A 65 9.57 1.88 4.85
CA THR A 65 8.49 1.58 5.81
C THR A 65 8.29 0.09 6.09
N TYR A 66 8.97 -0.81 5.38
CA TYR A 66 8.86 -2.24 5.60
C TYR A 66 9.47 -2.66 6.95
N ASP A 67 8.69 -3.42 7.73
CA ASP A 67 9.19 -4.07 8.94
C ASP A 67 9.35 -5.59 8.70
N PRO A 68 10.60 -6.10 8.69
CA PRO A 68 10.86 -7.51 8.43
C PRO A 68 10.36 -8.45 9.54
N THR A 69 10.13 -7.95 10.74
CA THR A 69 9.66 -8.74 11.87
C THR A 69 8.19 -9.13 11.71
N THR A 70 7.37 -8.19 11.29
CA THR A 70 5.93 -8.39 11.10
C THR A 70 5.56 -8.74 9.66
N GLY A 71 6.33 -8.24 8.68
CA GLY A 71 6.00 -8.26 7.25
C GLY A 71 5.04 -7.15 6.84
N LEU A 72 4.73 -6.22 7.75
CA LEU A 72 3.87 -5.06 7.51
C LEU A 72 4.66 -3.84 7.08
N TYR A 73 3.93 -2.78 6.75
CA TYR A 73 4.49 -1.48 6.37
C TYR A 73 3.95 -0.39 7.31
N TYR A 74 4.83 0.42 7.87
CA TYR A 74 4.45 1.63 8.57
C TYR A 74 3.74 2.58 7.60
N HIS A 75 2.67 3.25 8.05
CA HIS A 75 1.84 4.05 7.15
C HIS A 75 2.50 5.32 6.63
N GLY A 76 3.47 5.88 7.36
CA GLY A 76 4.15 7.13 7.02
C GLY A 76 5.62 7.09 7.35
N TRP A 77 6.38 7.84 6.57
CA TRP A 77 7.80 8.09 6.76
C TRP A 77 8.07 9.58 6.63
N ASP A 78 8.72 10.15 7.61
CA ASP A 78 9.22 11.53 7.64
C ASP A 78 10.74 11.52 7.47
N GLU A 79 11.21 12.00 6.31
CA GLU A 79 12.64 12.12 6.02
C GLU A 79 13.36 13.02 7.01
N SER A 80 12.72 14.12 7.44
CA SER A 80 13.29 15.09 8.38
C SER A 80 13.37 14.55 9.81
N ARG A 81 12.50 13.60 10.18
CA ARG A 81 12.34 13.05 11.54
C ARG A 81 11.93 14.10 12.59
N GLU A 82 11.42 15.24 12.15
CA GLU A 82 11.03 16.35 13.03
C GLU A 82 9.60 16.22 13.54
N GLN A 83 8.79 15.37 12.90
CA GLN A 83 7.43 15.15 13.37
C GLN A 83 7.43 14.42 14.71
N LYS A 84 6.56 14.85 15.62
CA LYS A 84 6.44 14.24 16.95
C LYS A 84 6.10 12.74 16.93
N TRP A 85 5.46 12.28 15.85
CA TRP A 85 5.10 10.88 15.68
C TRP A 85 6.23 10.04 15.01
N ALA A 86 7.21 10.70 14.39
CA ALA A 86 8.26 9.99 13.67
C ALA A 86 9.26 9.35 14.63
N ASN A 87 9.61 8.11 14.37
CA ASN A 87 10.70 7.45 15.06
C ASN A 87 12.01 8.22 14.80
N PRO A 88 12.79 8.60 15.83
CA PRO A 88 13.98 9.45 15.66
C PRO A 88 15.11 8.79 14.86
N GLU A 89 15.11 7.46 14.76
CA GLU A 89 16.14 6.72 14.01
C GLU A 89 15.69 6.41 12.58
N THR A 90 14.44 5.97 12.40
CA THR A 90 13.94 5.51 11.11
C THR A 90 13.09 6.52 10.37
N GLY A 91 12.46 7.46 11.06
CA GLY A 91 11.47 8.39 10.52
C GLY A 91 10.08 7.77 10.35
N CYS A 92 9.90 6.49 10.68
CA CYS A 92 8.63 5.80 10.49
C CYS A 92 7.58 6.17 11.55
N SER A 93 6.32 6.06 11.18
CA SER A 93 5.18 6.17 12.09
C SER A 93 5.15 4.99 13.09
N PRO A 94 4.48 5.15 14.26
CA PRO A 94 4.57 4.15 15.32
C PRO A 94 3.70 2.89 15.14
N ASN A 95 2.75 2.90 14.19
CA ASN A 95 1.75 1.83 14.05
C ASN A 95 1.57 1.40 12.58
N PHE A 96 1.12 0.16 12.41
CA PHE A 96 0.71 -0.38 11.12
C PHE A 96 -0.78 -0.09 10.90
N TRP A 97 -1.11 1.02 10.29
CA TRP A 97 -2.47 1.44 10.03
C TRP A 97 -3.06 0.72 8.82
N SER A 98 -4.05 -0.14 9.04
CA SER A 98 -4.60 -1.05 8.03
C SER A 98 -5.12 -0.33 6.78
N ARG A 99 -5.82 0.79 6.92
CA ARG A 99 -6.34 1.53 5.76
C ARG A 99 -5.22 2.02 4.84
N SER A 100 -4.14 2.52 5.40
CA SER A 100 -2.97 2.97 4.65
C SER A 100 -2.29 1.82 3.90
N ILE A 101 -2.13 0.68 4.57
CA ILE A 101 -1.65 -0.56 3.94
C ILE A 101 -2.61 -1.02 2.83
N GLY A 102 -3.91 -0.86 3.03
CA GLY A 102 -4.93 -1.16 2.03
C GLY A 102 -4.79 -0.31 0.76
N TRP A 103 -4.58 0.99 0.91
CA TRP A 103 -4.29 1.87 -0.22
C TRP A 103 -3.03 1.43 -0.97
N TYR A 104 -1.98 1.05 -0.24
CA TYR A 104 -0.76 0.54 -0.85
C TYR A 104 -1.01 -0.74 -1.64
N GLY A 105 -1.71 -1.72 -1.05
CA GLY A 105 -2.08 -2.96 -1.74
C GLY A 105 -2.89 -2.72 -3.00
N ALA A 106 -3.90 -1.83 -2.94
CA ALA A 106 -4.69 -1.43 -4.11
C ALA A 106 -3.82 -0.78 -5.19
N ALA A 107 -2.88 0.10 -4.80
CA ALA A 107 -1.94 0.70 -5.75
C ALA A 107 -1.09 -0.35 -6.48
N LEU A 108 -0.57 -1.35 -5.76
CA LEU A 108 0.25 -2.40 -6.36
C LEU A 108 -0.50 -3.18 -7.45
N VAL A 109 -1.74 -3.61 -7.19
CA VAL A 109 -2.52 -4.37 -8.18
C VAL A 109 -2.99 -3.51 -9.34
N ASP A 110 -3.25 -2.20 -9.12
CA ASP A 110 -3.69 -1.29 -10.17
C ASP A 110 -2.53 -0.88 -11.09
N VAL A 111 -1.35 -0.66 -10.53
CA VAL A 111 -0.15 -0.33 -11.30
C VAL A 111 0.23 -1.48 -12.23
N LEU A 112 0.15 -2.73 -11.77
CA LEU A 112 0.49 -3.91 -12.57
C LEU A 112 -0.40 -4.10 -13.80
N ASP A 113 -1.59 -3.51 -13.86
CA ASP A 113 -2.46 -3.56 -15.04
C ASP A 113 -1.90 -2.80 -16.25
N TYR A 114 -1.10 -1.77 -16.01
CA TYR A 114 -0.61 -0.85 -17.05
C TYR A 114 0.91 -0.97 -17.30
N LEU A 115 1.63 -1.65 -16.42
CA LEU A 115 3.07 -1.83 -16.58
C LEU A 115 3.37 -2.91 -17.62
N PRO A 116 4.15 -2.62 -18.67
CA PRO A 116 4.71 -3.64 -19.54
C PRO A 116 5.49 -4.70 -18.76
N GLN A 117 5.54 -5.93 -19.29
CA GLN A 117 6.20 -7.05 -18.63
C GLN A 117 7.71 -6.80 -18.41
N GLU A 118 8.33 -6.10 -19.35
CA GLU A 118 9.75 -5.76 -19.36
C GLU A 118 10.10 -4.52 -18.51
N THR A 119 9.13 -3.88 -17.88
CA THR A 119 9.41 -2.67 -17.07
C THR A 119 10.32 -2.99 -15.90
N THR A 120 11.44 -2.28 -15.82
CA THR A 120 12.39 -2.40 -14.70
C THR A 120 11.68 -2.17 -13.38
N GLY A 121 11.87 -3.11 -12.43
CA GLY A 121 11.24 -3.05 -11.11
C GLY A 121 9.84 -3.68 -11.02
N ARG A 122 9.22 -4.09 -12.13
CA ARG A 122 7.92 -4.78 -12.12
C ARG A 122 7.94 -6.04 -11.25
N ASP A 123 9.00 -6.85 -11.35
CA ASP A 123 9.16 -8.05 -10.53
C ASP A 123 9.26 -7.71 -9.03
N SER A 124 9.91 -6.61 -8.68
CA SER A 124 9.98 -6.14 -7.31
C SER A 124 8.60 -5.75 -6.78
N VAL A 125 7.78 -5.08 -7.59
CA VAL A 125 6.38 -4.77 -7.24
C VAL A 125 5.57 -6.04 -7.04
N MET A 126 5.77 -7.04 -7.91
CA MET A 126 5.12 -8.35 -7.78
C MET A 126 5.52 -9.06 -6.48
N GLN A 127 6.80 -9.05 -6.13
CA GLN A 127 7.30 -9.64 -4.87
C GLN A 127 6.73 -8.93 -3.65
N ILE A 128 6.66 -7.60 -3.67
CA ILE A 128 6.01 -6.80 -2.61
C ILE A 128 4.55 -7.20 -2.46
N LEU A 129 3.80 -7.29 -3.56
CA LEU A 129 2.39 -7.71 -3.55
C LEU A 129 2.21 -9.12 -2.97
N GLN A 130 3.04 -10.07 -3.39
CA GLN A 130 2.99 -11.45 -2.89
C GLN A 130 3.32 -11.54 -1.40
N GLY A 131 4.35 -10.81 -0.94
CA GLY A 131 4.70 -10.70 0.47
C GLY A 131 3.58 -10.06 1.30
N LEU A 132 3.00 -8.98 0.79
CA LEU A 132 1.87 -8.31 1.44
C LEU A 132 0.65 -9.24 1.53
N ALA A 133 0.28 -9.93 0.46
CA ALA A 133 -0.86 -10.86 0.46
C ALA A 133 -0.70 -11.95 1.55
N LYS A 134 0.49 -12.54 1.67
CA LYS A 134 0.82 -13.50 2.73
C LYS A 134 0.64 -12.89 4.12
N THR A 135 1.12 -11.67 4.31
CA THR A 135 1.04 -10.95 5.57
C THR A 135 -0.40 -10.57 5.92
N LEU A 136 -1.20 -10.13 4.96
CA LEU A 136 -2.61 -9.82 5.18
C LEU A 136 -3.37 -11.05 5.70
N VAL A 137 -3.18 -12.22 5.10
CA VAL A 137 -3.83 -13.46 5.57
C VAL A 137 -3.37 -13.84 6.99
N LYS A 138 -2.08 -13.63 7.31
CA LYS A 138 -1.56 -13.86 8.68
C LYS A 138 -2.27 -13.03 9.75
N TYR A 139 -2.63 -11.78 9.43
CA TYR A 139 -3.29 -10.86 10.37
C TYR A 139 -4.80 -10.76 10.20
N GLN A 140 -5.40 -11.59 9.35
CA GLN A 140 -6.85 -11.68 9.23
C GLN A 140 -7.46 -12.21 10.53
N ASP A 141 -8.41 -11.47 11.10
CA ASP A 141 -9.08 -11.91 12.32
C ASP A 141 -9.80 -13.26 12.09
N PRO A 142 -9.50 -14.29 12.87
CA PRO A 142 -10.02 -15.63 12.63
C PRO A 142 -11.53 -15.77 12.86
N GLN A 143 -12.14 -14.89 13.65
CA GLN A 143 -13.57 -14.91 13.95
C GLN A 143 -14.39 -14.16 12.91
N SER A 144 -14.05 -12.89 12.67
CA SER A 144 -14.79 -12.04 11.74
C SER A 144 -14.35 -12.20 10.27
N GLY A 145 -13.11 -12.62 10.03
CA GLY A 145 -12.52 -12.64 8.70
C GLY A 145 -12.08 -11.25 8.20
N THR A 146 -12.22 -10.21 9.01
CA THR A 146 -11.87 -8.81 8.68
C THR A 146 -10.55 -8.39 9.34
N TRP A 147 -10.19 -7.12 9.34
CA TRP A 147 -8.96 -6.62 9.95
C TRP A 147 -9.21 -5.46 10.89
N TYR A 148 -8.39 -5.39 11.93
CA TYR A 148 -8.38 -4.30 12.90
C TYR A 148 -7.74 -3.03 12.31
N GLN A 149 -8.07 -1.86 12.87
CA GLN A 149 -7.52 -0.56 12.47
C GLN A 149 -5.98 -0.52 12.59
N VAL A 150 -5.43 -0.99 13.69
CA VAL A 150 -3.99 -1.26 13.85
C VAL A 150 -3.80 -2.75 13.62
N THR A 151 -3.19 -3.11 12.51
CA THR A 151 -3.24 -4.45 11.89
C THR A 151 -2.77 -5.57 12.83
N ASP A 152 -1.69 -5.35 13.54
CA ASP A 152 -1.00 -6.34 14.39
C ASP A 152 -1.45 -6.33 15.85
N GLN A 153 -2.40 -5.47 16.23
CA GLN A 153 -2.78 -5.23 17.62
C GLN A 153 -4.26 -5.52 17.89
N GLY A 154 -4.77 -6.64 17.39
CA GLY A 154 -6.18 -7.00 17.54
C GLY A 154 -6.68 -7.05 18.99
N ALA A 155 -5.82 -7.43 19.94
CA ALA A 155 -6.16 -7.49 21.38
C ALA A 155 -6.02 -6.14 22.12
N ARG A 156 -5.56 -5.07 21.44
CA ARG A 156 -5.36 -3.76 22.07
C ARG A 156 -6.71 -3.13 22.40
N GLU A 157 -6.86 -2.64 23.63
CA GLU A 157 -8.04 -1.88 24.05
C GLU A 157 -8.25 -0.65 23.13
N GLY A 158 -9.51 -0.45 22.71
CA GLY A 158 -9.89 0.63 21.78
C GLY A 158 -9.55 0.36 20.31
N ASN A 159 -8.84 -0.71 19.97
CA ASN A 159 -8.69 -1.11 18.58
C ASN A 159 -9.98 -1.80 18.09
N TYR A 160 -10.37 -1.56 16.85
CA TYR A 160 -11.63 -2.04 16.31
C TYR A 160 -11.46 -2.60 14.89
N LEU A 161 -12.40 -3.45 14.47
CA LEU A 161 -12.48 -3.95 13.10
C LEU A 161 -12.82 -2.79 12.15
N GLU A 162 -12.06 -2.66 11.07
CA GLU A 162 -12.10 -1.47 10.22
C GLU A 162 -12.61 -1.82 8.81
N SER A 163 -13.72 -1.22 8.40
CA SER A 163 -14.43 -1.56 7.17
C SER A 163 -13.68 -1.18 5.91
N SER A 164 -13.12 0.04 5.85
CA SER A 164 -12.47 0.53 4.62
C SER A 164 -11.18 -0.22 4.33
N ALA A 165 -10.38 -0.54 5.35
CA ALA A 165 -9.20 -1.38 5.18
C ALA A 165 -9.58 -2.80 4.72
N THR A 166 -10.63 -3.38 5.34
CA THR A 166 -11.15 -4.68 4.94
C THR A 166 -11.55 -4.70 3.47
N ALA A 167 -12.28 -3.67 2.99
CA ALA A 167 -12.66 -3.55 1.59
C ALA A 167 -11.44 -3.46 0.65
N LEU A 168 -10.44 -2.66 1.01
CA LEU A 168 -9.21 -2.51 0.24
C LEU A 168 -8.39 -3.81 0.19
N PHE A 169 -8.31 -4.54 1.29
CA PHE A 169 -7.61 -5.83 1.33
C PHE A 169 -8.35 -6.89 0.50
N ILE A 170 -9.68 -6.94 0.55
CA ILE A 170 -10.49 -7.81 -0.31
C ILE A 170 -10.24 -7.47 -1.77
N TYR A 171 -10.30 -6.19 -2.14
CA TYR A 171 -10.01 -5.73 -3.50
C TYR A 171 -8.63 -6.18 -3.97
N THR A 172 -7.60 -5.93 -3.15
CA THR A 172 -6.21 -6.29 -3.45
C THR A 172 -6.06 -7.79 -3.68
N LEU A 173 -6.54 -8.62 -2.75
CA LEU A 173 -6.43 -10.08 -2.82
C LEU A 173 -7.25 -10.65 -3.98
N ALA A 174 -8.50 -10.22 -4.14
CA ALA A 174 -9.37 -10.69 -5.22
C ALA A 174 -8.79 -10.35 -6.60
N LYS A 175 -8.35 -9.12 -6.79
CA LYS A 175 -7.75 -8.70 -8.06
C LYS A 175 -6.44 -9.43 -8.33
N ALA A 176 -5.59 -9.60 -7.32
CA ALA A 176 -4.33 -10.31 -7.46
C ALA A 176 -4.53 -11.78 -7.84
N VAL A 177 -5.54 -12.48 -7.26
CA VAL A 177 -5.91 -13.84 -7.67
C VAL A 177 -6.44 -13.87 -9.11
N ASN A 178 -7.37 -12.97 -9.45
CA ASN A 178 -7.99 -12.93 -10.77
C ASN A 178 -6.99 -12.65 -11.89
N LYS A 179 -5.94 -11.89 -11.61
CA LYS A 179 -4.86 -11.57 -12.55
C LYS A 179 -3.73 -12.62 -12.53
N GLY A 180 -3.78 -13.61 -11.64
CA GLY A 180 -2.74 -14.63 -11.52
C GLY A 180 -1.45 -14.12 -10.87
N TYR A 181 -1.49 -13.00 -10.15
CA TYR A 181 -0.34 -12.44 -9.43
C TYR A 181 -0.03 -13.21 -8.14
N ILE A 182 -1.05 -13.83 -7.54
CA ILE A 182 -0.94 -14.72 -6.38
C ILE A 182 -1.74 -16.02 -6.64
N GLY A 183 -1.46 -17.05 -5.85
CA GLY A 183 -2.06 -18.38 -6.01
C GLY A 183 -3.57 -18.43 -5.68
N LYS A 184 -4.22 -19.51 -6.09
CA LYS A 184 -5.66 -19.75 -5.83
C LYS A 184 -5.97 -20.08 -4.36
N ASP A 185 -4.96 -20.39 -3.57
CA ASP A 185 -5.05 -20.59 -2.12
C ASP A 185 -5.56 -19.34 -1.38
N TYR A 186 -5.37 -18.17 -1.97
CA TYR A 186 -5.91 -16.90 -1.44
C TYR A 186 -7.43 -16.69 -1.67
N ILE A 187 -8.09 -17.54 -2.46
CA ILE A 187 -9.54 -17.43 -2.71
C ILE A 187 -10.34 -17.59 -1.41
N GLN A 188 -10.01 -18.59 -0.59
CA GLN A 188 -10.74 -18.85 0.64
C GLN A 188 -10.62 -17.73 1.68
N PRO A 189 -9.40 -17.23 2.02
CA PRO A 189 -9.27 -16.07 2.89
C PRO A 189 -10.02 -14.84 2.37
N THR A 190 -9.97 -14.60 1.04
CA THR A 190 -10.65 -13.45 0.42
C THR A 190 -12.18 -13.56 0.54
N ARG A 191 -12.77 -14.75 0.29
CA ARG A 191 -14.20 -14.99 0.49
C ARG A 191 -14.61 -14.82 1.94
N LYS A 192 -13.85 -15.41 2.86
CA LYS A 192 -14.08 -15.23 4.30
C LYS A 192 -14.09 -13.76 4.69
N ALA A 193 -13.18 -12.97 4.12
CA ALA A 193 -13.14 -11.52 4.36
C ALA A 193 -14.38 -10.81 3.84
N PHE A 194 -14.84 -11.15 2.62
CA PHE A 194 -16.04 -10.57 2.04
C PHE A 194 -17.29 -10.88 2.87
N ASP A 195 -17.49 -12.16 3.23
CA ASP A 195 -18.61 -12.60 4.06
C ASP A 195 -18.57 -11.93 5.44
N GLY A 196 -17.36 -11.84 6.03
CA GLY A 196 -17.13 -11.16 7.30
C GLY A 196 -17.40 -9.66 7.21
N MET A 197 -17.01 -9.01 6.13
CA MET A 197 -17.29 -7.58 5.88
C MET A 197 -18.78 -7.31 5.85
N VAL A 198 -19.53 -8.09 5.06
CA VAL A 198 -20.99 -7.96 4.97
C VAL A 198 -21.64 -8.20 6.34
N LYS A 199 -21.23 -9.23 7.07
CA LYS A 199 -21.80 -9.56 8.38
C LYS A 199 -21.50 -8.53 9.47
N THR A 200 -20.31 -7.91 9.41
CA THR A 200 -19.82 -7.04 10.51
C THR A 200 -20.20 -5.58 10.32
N PHE A 201 -20.32 -5.12 9.08
CA PHE A 201 -20.46 -3.68 8.79
C PHE A 201 -21.76 -3.29 8.07
N THR A 202 -22.61 -4.24 7.74
CA THR A 202 -23.98 -4.01 7.21
C THR A 202 -25.02 -4.62 8.12
#